data_e25ad6f919b65a4f52a73f5322e542df
#
_entry.id   e25ad6f919b65a4f52a73f5322e542df
#
_cell.length_a   1.000
_cell.length_b   1.000
_cell.length_c   1.000
_cell.angle_alpha   90.00
_cell.angle_beta   90.00
_cell.angle_gamma   90.00
#
_symmetry.space_group_name_H-M   'P 1'
#
loop_
_entity.id
_entity.type
_entity.pdbx_description
1 polymer ?
#
loop_
_entity_poly.entity_id
_entity_poly.type
_entity_poly.pdbx_seq_one_letter_code
_entity_poly.pdbx_strand_id
1 'polypeptide(L)'
;EEILITITRNKTRSLLTAFGVFWGIFMLVALLGGGQGMQQAMSSQFEGFATNSAFLVSQKTGEAYKGFRKGRWWNLELSDIERLRNGVAEIDIITPSIAYWGRTAVHGDKKYECSVKGLYPEYEHIEHQEMAYGRFINDVDIKEARKVCTIGKRVYESLFHPGEDPCGKYIRVDGIYYQVVGMCSSEGNMNIQGQASEAITLPYTTMKQAYNLGNRIHVACFTVKPGVKVTDIQDKVEHIVKAVSYTHLRAHETLRH
;
A
#
# COMPACT_ATOMS: atom_id res chain seq x y z
N GLU A 1 -1.31 -35.06 -54.31
CA GLU A 1 -0.28 -36.14 -54.34
C GLU A 1 1.13 -35.58 -54.57
N GLU A 2 1.35 -34.58 -55.44
CA GLU A 2 2.68 -33.99 -55.70
C GLU A 2 3.36 -33.38 -54.49
N ILE A 3 2.62 -32.78 -53.54
CA ILE A 3 3.18 -32.20 -52.30
C ILE A 3 3.75 -33.29 -51.39
N LEU A 4 3.09 -34.44 -51.29
CA LEU A 4 3.57 -35.57 -50.48
C LEU A 4 4.84 -36.20 -51.07
N ILE A 5 4.94 -36.28 -52.41
CA ILE A 5 6.14 -36.80 -53.10
C ILE A 5 7.34 -35.85 -52.90
N THR A 6 7.11 -34.55 -52.92
CA THR A 6 8.16 -33.51 -52.67
C THR A 6 8.67 -33.55 -51.25
N ILE A 7 7.80 -33.73 -50.27
CA ILE A 7 8.15 -33.84 -48.83
C ILE A 7 8.97 -35.10 -48.55
N THR A 8 8.62 -36.22 -49.19
CA THR A 8 9.31 -37.49 -48.97
C THR A 8 10.68 -37.59 -49.68
N ARG A 9 10.90 -36.81 -50.75
CA ARG A 9 12.14 -36.81 -51.53
C ARG A 9 13.30 -36.08 -50.82
N ASN A 10 13.01 -35.08 -49.94
CA ASN A 10 14.02 -34.33 -49.19
C ASN A 10 13.60 -34.21 -47.72
N LYS A 11 13.55 -35.31 -47.00
CA LYS A 11 13.05 -35.43 -45.61
C LYS A 11 13.73 -34.46 -44.65
N THR A 12 15.05 -34.27 -44.77
CA THR A 12 15.83 -33.38 -43.88
C THR A 12 15.44 -31.90 -44.04
N ARG A 13 15.25 -31.43 -45.30
CA ARG A 13 14.87 -30.06 -45.60
C ARG A 13 13.44 -29.79 -45.12
N SER A 14 12.51 -30.71 -45.38
CA SER A 14 11.10 -30.60 -44.97
C SER A 14 10.96 -30.62 -43.44
N LEU A 15 11.74 -31.46 -42.76
CA LEU A 15 11.76 -31.52 -41.29
C LEU A 15 12.31 -30.25 -40.69
N LEU A 16 13.39 -29.70 -41.28
CA LEU A 16 14.00 -28.45 -40.76
C LEU A 16 13.08 -27.25 -40.92
N THR A 17 12.39 -27.16 -42.08
CA THR A 17 11.39 -26.08 -42.31
C THR A 17 10.17 -26.22 -41.39
N ALA A 18 9.64 -27.44 -41.25
CA ALA A 18 8.53 -27.71 -40.33
C ALA A 18 8.90 -27.41 -38.88
N PHE A 19 10.10 -27.75 -38.45
CA PHE A 19 10.63 -27.44 -37.13
C PHE A 19 10.76 -25.91 -36.92
N GLY A 20 11.28 -25.18 -37.91
CA GLY A 20 11.40 -23.73 -37.83
C GLY A 20 10.05 -23.02 -37.69
N VAL A 21 9.05 -23.47 -38.50
CA VAL A 21 7.68 -22.93 -38.40
C VAL A 21 7.04 -23.28 -37.05
N PHE A 22 7.15 -24.54 -36.63
CA PHE A 22 6.66 -24.99 -35.33
C PHE A 22 7.29 -24.19 -34.18
N TRP A 23 8.63 -24.04 -34.21
CA TRP A 23 9.33 -23.28 -33.16
C TRP A 23 8.95 -21.83 -33.15
N GLY A 24 8.75 -21.18 -34.31
CA GLY A 24 8.30 -19.81 -34.42
C GLY A 24 6.90 -19.60 -33.82
N ILE A 25 5.96 -20.49 -34.17
CA ILE A 25 4.59 -20.45 -33.60
C ILE A 25 4.62 -20.75 -32.11
N PHE A 26 5.38 -21.74 -31.68
CA PHE A 26 5.54 -22.10 -30.27
C PHE A 26 6.04 -20.90 -29.43
N MET A 27 7.11 -20.24 -29.91
CA MET A 27 7.66 -19.05 -29.24
C MET A 27 6.67 -17.89 -29.21
N LEU A 28 5.92 -17.67 -30.29
CA LEU A 28 4.89 -16.62 -30.35
C LEU A 28 3.80 -16.88 -29.30
N VAL A 29 3.29 -18.11 -29.23
CA VAL A 29 2.25 -18.50 -28.27
C VAL A 29 2.77 -18.42 -26.83
N ALA A 30 4.01 -18.87 -26.60
CA ALA A 30 4.67 -18.81 -25.30
C ALA A 30 4.86 -17.37 -24.82
N LEU A 31 5.27 -16.45 -25.70
CA LEU A 31 5.42 -15.03 -25.38
C LEU A 31 4.08 -14.36 -25.10
N LEU A 32 3.06 -14.64 -25.93
CA LEU A 32 1.72 -14.08 -25.70
C LEU A 32 1.09 -14.60 -24.42
N GLY A 33 1.17 -15.90 -24.16
CA GLY A 33 0.66 -16.52 -22.94
C GLY A 33 1.41 -16.08 -21.70
N GLY A 34 2.74 -15.99 -21.77
CA GLY A 34 3.58 -15.49 -20.69
C GLY A 34 3.32 -14.02 -20.38
N GLY A 35 3.16 -13.18 -21.42
CA GLY A 35 2.81 -11.76 -21.26
C GLY A 35 1.46 -11.55 -20.59
N GLN A 36 0.43 -12.30 -21.00
CA GLN A 36 -0.89 -12.24 -20.38
C GLN A 36 -0.86 -12.72 -18.92
N GLY A 37 -0.16 -13.84 -18.65
CA GLY A 37 0.00 -14.35 -17.30
C GLY A 37 0.71 -13.37 -16.37
N MET A 38 1.75 -12.70 -16.86
CA MET A 38 2.45 -11.65 -16.11
C MET A 38 1.55 -10.44 -15.85
N GLN A 39 0.80 -9.99 -16.85
CA GLN A 39 -0.16 -8.89 -16.70
C GLN A 39 -1.24 -9.23 -15.67
N GLN A 40 -1.78 -10.43 -15.69
CA GLN A 40 -2.78 -10.89 -14.74
C GLN A 40 -2.21 -11.00 -13.32
N ALA A 41 -0.99 -11.51 -13.16
CA ALA A 41 -0.29 -11.57 -11.89
C ALA A 41 0.00 -10.17 -11.32
N MET A 42 0.33 -9.20 -12.17
CA MET A 42 0.48 -7.81 -11.75
C MET A 42 -0.85 -7.19 -11.35
N SER A 43 -1.91 -7.40 -12.12
CA SER A 43 -3.24 -6.84 -11.81
C SER A 43 -3.79 -7.38 -10.49
N SER A 44 -3.57 -8.65 -10.18
CA SER A 44 -4.02 -9.25 -8.91
C SER A 44 -3.31 -8.67 -7.67
N GLN A 45 -2.10 -8.09 -7.83
CA GLN A 45 -1.42 -7.41 -6.73
C GLN A 45 -2.09 -6.09 -6.34
N PHE A 46 -2.80 -5.45 -7.29
CA PHE A 46 -3.53 -4.19 -7.07
C PHE A 46 -5.02 -4.41 -6.81
N GLU A 47 -5.44 -5.66 -6.66
CA GLU A 47 -6.83 -5.99 -6.35
C GLU A 47 -7.21 -5.41 -4.98
N GLY A 48 -8.34 -4.70 -4.94
CA GLY A 48 -8.80 -3.98 -3.75
C GLY A 48 -8.38 -2.51 -3.69
N PHE A 49 -7.38 -2.07 -4.48
CA PHE A 49 -7.02 -0.65 -4.55
C PHE A 49 -7.82 0.09 -5.63
N ALA A 50 -8.18 1.33 -5.33
CA ALA A 50 -8.77 2.20 -6.32
C ALA A 50 -7.77 2.45 -7.47
N THR A 51 -8.21 2.26 -8.71
CA THR A 51 -7.36 2.36 -9.91
C THR A 51 -6.77 3.75 -10.14
N ASN A 52 -7.36 4.77 -9.51
CA ASN A 52 -6.95 6.17 -9.53
C ASN A 52 -6.21 6.58 -8.25
N SER A 53 -5.69 5.63 -7.48
CA SER A 53 -4.96 5.90 -6.24
C SER A 53 -3.47 6.12 -6.48
N ALA A 54 -2.84 6.91 -5.60
CA ALA A 54 -1.41 7.10 -5.54
C ALA A 54 -0.91 7.27 -4.11
N PHE A 55 0.37 7.01 -3.93
CA PHE A 55 1.04 6.99 -2.64
C PHE A 55 2.29 7.85 -2.69
N LEU A 56 2.32 8.89 -1.87
CA LEU A 56 3.48 9.75 -1.71
C LEU A 56 4.23 9.32 -0.46
N VAL A 57 5.42 8.80 -0.67
CA VAL A 57 6.29 8.28 0.40
C VAL A 57 7.46 9.24 0.61
N SER A 58 7.77 9.57 1.86
CA SER A 58 8.98 10.32 2.18
C SER A 58 10.23 9.48 1.89
N GLN A 59 11.12 9.99 1.06
CA GLN A 59 12.40 9.36 0.71
C GLN A 59 13.57 10.30 0.95
N LYS A 60 14.78 9.77 0.82
CA LYS A 60 15.99 10.60 0.81
C LYS A 60 15.97 11.51 -0.43
N THR A 61 16.36 12.77 -0.25
CA THR A 61 16.49 13.72 -1.37
C THR A 61 17.48 13.18 -2.41
N GLY A 62 17.01 12.99 -3.65
CA GLY A 62 17.83 12.49 -4.76
C GLY A 62 18.77 13.54 -5.34
N GLU A 63 18.43 14.82 -5.20
CA GLU A 63 19.16 15.95 -5.79
C GLU A 63 19.59 16.96 -4.72
N ALA A 64 20.73 17.63 -5.00
CA ALA A 64 21.17 18.78 -4.21
C ALA A 64 20.41 20.02 -4.66
N TYR A 65 19.82 20.76 -3.74
CA TYR A 65 19.08 21.98 -4.08
C TYR A 65 19.43 23.12 -3.12
N LYS A 66 19.66 24.32 -3.68
CA LYS A 66 19.93 25.58 -2.95
C LYS A 66 20.93 25.45 -1.77
N GLY A 67 22.03 24.69 -1.99
CA GLY A 67 23.10 24.54 -0.98
C GLY A 67 22.96 23.34 -0.06
N PHE A 68 21.88 22.58 -0.11
CA PHE A 68 21.70 21.37 0.67
C PHE A 68 22.24 20.14 -0.06
N ARG A 69 22.95 19.26 0.67
CA ARG A 69 23.48 18.01 0.14
C ARG A 69 22.37 17.01 -0.14
N LYS A 70 22.48 16.23 -1.24
CA LYS A 70 21.61 15.08 -1.50
C LYS A 70 21.73 14.03 -0.41
N GLY A 71 20.71 13.21 -0.25
CA GLY A 71 20.71 12.08 0.70
C GLY A 71 20.20 12.43 2.10
N ARG A 72 19.59 13.59 2.31
CA ARG A 72 18.93 13.93 3.59
C ARG A 72 17.53 13.30 3.63
N TRP A 73 17.17 12.76 4.80
CA TRP A 73 15.81 12.34 5.09
C TRP A 73 14.94 13.56 5.34
N TRP A 74 13.80 13.61 4.72
CA TRP A 74 12.73 14.54 5.07
C TRP A 74 11.50 13.73 5.51
N ASN A 75 10.71 14.27 6.41
CA ASN A 75 9.50 13.63 6.89
C ASN A 75 8.30 14.39 6.35
N LEU A 76 7.30 13.65 5.91
CA LEU A 76 5.97 14.19 5.66
C LEU A 76 5.30 14.52 6.99
N GLU A 77 4.52 15.60 6.99
CA GLU A 77 3.73 16.04 8.13
C GLU A 77 2.25 16.18 7.77
N LEU A 78 1.40 16.20 8.78
CA LEU A 78 -0.04 16.41 8.58
C LEU A 78 -0.35 17.74 7.85
N SER A 79 0.47 18.76 8.06
CA SER A 79 0.37 20.05 7.35
C SER A 79 0.55 19.91 5.84
N ASP A 80 1.27 18.89 5.38
CA ASP A 80 1.51 18.64 3.95
C ASP A 80 0.25 18.06 3.28
N ILE A 81 -0.54 17.27 4.03
CA ILE A 81 -1.84 16.79 3.57
C ILE A 81 -2.77 17.99 3.27
N GLU A 82 -2.84 18.96 4.18
CA GLU A 82 -3.64 20.17 4.00
C GLU A 82 -3.17 21.00 2.78
N ARG A 83 -1.85 21.14 2.61
CA ARG A 83 -1.27 21.86 1.47
C ARG A 83 -1.55 21.17 0.14
N LEU A 84 -1.44 19.84 0.09
CA LEU A 84 -1.75 19.06 -1.09
C LEU A 84 -3.24 19.13 -1.43
N ARG A 85 -4.11 18.99 -0.41
CA ARG A 85 -5.57 19.12 -0.57
C ARG A 85 -5.98 20.46 -1.17
N ASN A 86 -5.35 21.55 -0.69
CA ASN A 86 -5.68 22.91 -1.14
C ASN A 86 -4.94 23.30 -2.44
N GLY A 87 -3.78 22.71 -2.70
CA GLY A 87 -2.93 23.08 -3.84
C GLY A 87 -3.18 22.28 -5.12
N VAL A 88 -3.80 21.09 -5.04
CA VAL A 88 -4.07 20.22 -6.17
C VAL A 88 -5.56 19.90 -6.21
N ALA A 89 -6.30 20.69 -6.99
CA ALA A 89 -7.77 20.58 -7.09
C ALA A 89 -8.26 19.26 -7.70
N GLU A 90 -7.38 18.55 -8.38
CA GLU A 90 -7.64 17.25 -9.02
C GLU A 90 -7.62 16.08 -8.03
N ILE A 91 -7.10 16.26 -6.82
CA ILE A 91 -7.19 15.28 -5.74
C ILE A 91 -8.65 15.20 -5.27
N ASP A 92 -9.15 13.98 -5.12
CA ASP A 92 -10.49 13.69 -4.60
C ASP A 92 -10.41 13.44 -3.09
N ILE A 93 -9.72 12.40 -2.69
CA ILE A 93 -9.50 12.03 -1.29
C ILE A 93 -8.00 12.03 -1.02
N ILE A 94 -7.59 12.58 0.11
CA ILE A 94 -6.21 12.48 0.60
C ILE A 94 -6.22 12.22 2.10
N THR A 95 -5.50 11.19 2.53
CA THR A 95 -5.43 10.75 3.92
C THR A 95 -4.00 10.37 4.31
N PRO A 96 -3.56 10.70 5.52
CA PRO A 96 -2.27 10.27 6.01
C PRO A 96 -2.29 8.81 6.45
N SER A 97 -1.16 8.17 6.35
CA SER A 97 -0.94 6.83 6.88
C SER A 97 0.42 6.74 7.55
N ILE A 98 0.48 5.96 8.62
CA ILE A 98 1.71 5.63 9.33
C ILE A 98 1.73 4.15 9.67
N ALA A 99 2.90 3.52 9.60
CA ALA A 99 3.03 2.11 9.93
C ALA A 99 4.34 1.82 10.67
N TYR A 100 4.28 0.88 11.58
CA TYR A 100 5.45 0.29 12.25
C TYR A 100 5.41 -1.22 12.09
N TRP A 101 6.55 -1.80 11.80
CA TRP A 101 6.76 -3.23 11.62
C TRP A 101 7.42 -3.85 12.86
N GLY A 102 7.40 -5.18 12.93
CA GLY A 102 8.06 -5.93 14.00
C GLY A 102 7.43 -5.68 15.37
N ARG A 103 6.10 -5.50 15.41
CA ARG A 103 5.35 -5.35 16.66
C ARG A 103 4.73 -6.67 17.05
N THR A 104 4.66 -6.92 18.35
CA THR A 104 4.09 -8.16 18.86
C THR A 104 2.71 -7.92 19.43
N ALA A 105 1.72 -8.59 18.85
CA ALA A 105 0.37 -8.67 19.36
C ALA A 105 0.23 -9.91 20.26
N VAL A 106 -0.50 -9.77 21.35
CA VAL A 106 -0.72 -10.82 22.35
C VAL A 106 -2.21 -10.92 22.68
N HIS A 107 -2.75 -12.14 22.67
CA HIS A 107 -4.09 -12.44 23.15
C HIS A 107 -4.04 -13.75 23.97
N GLY A 108 -4.32 -13.68 25.29
CA GLY A 108 -4.06 -14.80 26.19
C GLY A 108 -2.59 -15.24 26.15
N ASP A 109 -2.37 -16.51 25.86
CA ASP A 109 -1.01 -17.09 25.76
C ASP A 109 -0.43 -17.05 24.34
N LYS A 110 -1.23 -16.62 23.34
CA LYS A 110 -0.81 -16.56 21.94
C LYS A 110 -0.13 -15.23 21.60
N LYS A 111 0.87 -15.31 20.73
CA LYS A 111 1.64 -14.16 20.25
C LYS A 111 1.77 -14.21 18.73
N TYR A 112 1.75 -13.05 18.08
CA TYR A 112 1.98 -12.91 16.66
C TYR A 112 2.77 -11.64 16.38
N GLU A 113 3.78 -11.73 15.51
CA GLU A 113 4.52 -10.55 15.02
C GLU A 113 3.78 -9.95 13.84
N CYS A 114 3.45 -8.67 13.92
CA CYS A 114 2.60 -7.96 12.98
C CYS A 114 3.13 -6.58 12.66
N SER A 115 2.53 -5.96 11.65
CA SER A 115 2.61 -4.51 11.45
C SER A 115 1.44 -3.81 12.15
N VAL A 116 1.69 -2.59 12.64
CA VAL A 116 0.65 -1.71 13.20
C VAL A 116 0.53 -0.50 12.32
N LYS A 117 -0.68 -0.25 11.82
CA LYS A 117 -0.99 0.87 10.93
C LYS A 117 -1.90 1.86 11.64
N GLY A 118 -1.64 3.16 11.46
CA GLY A 118 -2.54 4.23 11.86
C GLY A 118 -3.21 4.82 10.63
N LEU A 119 -4.52 4.68 10.53
CA LEU A 119 -5.32 5.09 9.38
C LEU A 119 -6.48 5.99 9.80
N TYR A 120 -7.03 6.71 8.81
CA TYR A 120 -8.32 7.37 8.89
C TYR A 120 -9.40 6.55 8.18
N PRO A 121 -10.69 6.77 8.45
CA PRO A 121 -11.79 6.04 7.79
C PRO A 121 -11.80 6.19 6.27
N GLU A 122 -11.39 7.36 5.75
CA GLU A 122 -11.33 7.65 4.33
C GLU A 122 -10.38 6.72 3.55
N TYR A 123 -9.47 6.04 4.25
CA TYR A 123 -8.55 5.09 3.63
C TYR A 123 -9.29 3.90 2.99
N GLU A 124 -10.49 3.57 3.46
CA GLU A 124 -11.32 2.50 2.88
C GLU A 124 -11.69 2.80 1.40
N HIS A 125 -11.75 4.07 1.00
CA HIS A 125 -11.97 4.46 -0.40
C HIS A 125 -10.73 4.28 -1.28
N ILE A 126 -9.54 4.14 -0.68
CA ILE A 126 -8.28 3.92 -1.39
C ILE A 126 -7.97 2.43 -1.49
N GLU A 127 -8.11 1.72 -0.38
CA GLU A 127 -7.96 0.27 -0.28
C GLU A 127 -9.19 -0.30 0.41
N HIS A 128 -10.02 -0.98 -0.37
CA HIS A 128 -11.25 -1.59 0.15
C HIS A 128 -10.92 -2.71 1.13
N GLN A 129 -11.45 -2.60 2.34
CA GLN A 129 -11.26 -3.56 3.42
C GLN A 129 -12.51 -4.44 3.54
N GLU A 130 -12.45 -5.66 3.01
CA GLU A 130 -13.54 -6.62 3.18
C GLU A 130 -13.57 -7.12 4.62
N MET A 131 -14.61 -6.75 5.36
CA MET A 131 -14.76 -7.10 6.78
C MET A 131 -15.51 -8.42 6.94
N ALA A 132 -14.84 -9.46 7.48
CA ALA A 132 -15.49 -10.73 7.79
C ALA A 132 -16.23 -10.68 9.14
N TYR A 133 -15.75 -9.88 10.09
CA TYR A 133 -16.40 -9.61 11.37
C TYR A 133 -16.36 -8.11 11.67
N GLY A 134 -17.44 -7.59 12.24
CA GLY A 134 -17.51 -6.24 12.77
C GLY A 134 -17.46 -5.15 11.72
N ARG A 135 -16.67 -4.10 11.97
CA ARG A 135 -16.60 -2.89 11.17
C ARG A 135 -15.17 -2.36 11.07
N PHE A 136 -14.93 -1.52 10.07
CA PHE A 136 -13.72 -0.71 9.99
C PHE A 136 -13.74 0.45 11.02
N ILE A 137 -12.65 1.17 11.15
CA ILE A 137 -12.50 2.37 11.96
C ILE A 137 -13.47 3.44 11.44
N ASN A 138 -14.05 4.21 12.35
CA ASN A 138 -14.96 5.30 11.99
C ASN A 138 -14.51 6.66 12.58
N ASP A 139 -15.22 7.72 12.21
CA ASP A 139 -14.91 9.10 12.63
C ASP A 139 -14.97 9.30 14.16
N VAL A 140 -15.84 8.56 14.85
CA VAL A 140 -15.94 8.64 16.31
C VAL A 140 -14.68 8.08 16.96
N ASP A 141 -14.15 6.98 16.42
CA ASP A 141 -12.90 6.35 16.90
C ASP A 141 -11.72 7.33 16.75
N ILE A 142 -11.68 8.08 15.63
CA ILE A 142 -10.68 9.12 15.38
C ILE A 142 -10.84 10.30 16.34
N LYS A 143 -12.07 10.82 16.45
CA LYS A 143 -12.37 12.02 17.26
C LYS A 143 -12.09 11.83 18.73
N GLU A 144 -12.44 10.66 19.25
CA GLU A 144 -12.28 10.31 20.66
C GLU A 144 -10.95 9.59 20.96
N ALA A 145 -10.12 9.36 19.92
CA ALA A 145 -8.89 8.57 20.01
C ALA A 145 -9.11 7.23 20.76
N ARG A 146 -10.17 6.50 20.35
CA ARG A 146 -10.56 5.26 21.03
C ARG A 146 -9.46 4.20 20.89
N LYS A 147 -9.23 3.45 21.96
CA LYS A 147 -8.32 2.29 21.96
C LYS A 147 -9.01 1.08 21.34
N VAL A 148 -9.33 1.19 20.05
CA VAL A 148 -9.93 0.13 19.24
C VAL A 148 -8.98 -0.22 18.10
N CYS A 149 -9.16 -1.42 17.52
CA CYS A 149 -8.39 -1.88 16.38
C CYS A 149 -9.20 -2.78 15.46
N THR A 150 -8.83 -2.83 14.19
CA THR A 150 -9.16 -3.92 13.30
C THR A 150 -7.95 -4.81 13.10
N ILE A 151 -8.16 -6.10 12.89
CA ILE A 151 -7.10 -7.09 12.72
C ILE A 151 -7.20 -7.75 11.36
N GLY A 152 -6.05 -8.05 10.75
CA GLY A 152 -5.99 -8.80 9.50
C GLY A 152 -6.20 -10.31 9.72
N LYS A 153 -6.48 -11.03 8.64
CA LYS A 153 -6.80 -12.47 8.64
C LYS A 153 -5.72 -13.31 9.32
N ARG A 154 -4.45 -13.09 9.01
CA ARG A 154 -3.34 -13.87 9.61
C ARG A 154 -3.16 -13.59 11.10
N VAL A 155 -3.38 -12.33 11.52
CA VAL A 155 -3.39 -11.96 12.95
C VAL A 155 -4.52 -12.70 13.67
N TYR A 156 -5.72 -12.73 13.07
CA TYR A 156 -6.87 -13.45 13.59
C TYR A 156 -6.59 -14.95 13.72
N GLU A 157 -6.12 -15.61 12.66
CA GLU A 157 -5.83 -17.06 12.65
C GLU A 157 -4.76 -17.45 13.68
N SER A 158 -3.84 -16.54 13.99
CA SER A 158 -2.78 -16.77 14.97
C SER A 158 -3.20 -16.55 16.41
N LEU A 159 -4.08 -15.58 16.68
CA LEU A 159 -4.43 -15.17 18.03
C LEU A 159 -5.75 -15.75 18.52
N PHE A 160 -6.70 -16.05 17.61
CA PHE A 160 -8.04 -16.54 17.97
C PHE A 160 -8.24 -18.00 17.54
N HIS A 161 -9.37 -18.57 17.87
CA HIS A 161 -9.76 -19.88 17.36
C HIS A 161 -10.57 -19.74 16.07
N PRO A 162 -10.49 -20.71 15.15
CA PRO A 162 -11.29 -20.70 13.92
C PRO A 162 -12.78 -20.57 14.23
N GLY A 163 -13.46 -19.60 13.60
CA GLY A 163 -14.89 -19.34 13.79
C GLY A 163 -15.25 -18.55 15.04
N GLU A 164 -14.28 -18.19 15.86
CA GLU A 164 -14.48 -17.34 17.04
C GLU A 164 -14.66 -15.89 16.63
N ASP A 165 -15.73 -15.21 17.10
CA ASP A 165 -15.89 -13.78 16.87
C ASP A 165 -14.85 -13.00 17.70
N PRO A 166 -13.93 -12.25 17.06
CA PRO A 166 -12.93 -11.47 17.76
C PRO A 166 -13.46 -10.12 18.27
N CYS A 167 -14.63 -9.66 17.79
CA CYS A 167 -15.16 -8.35 18.14
C CYS A 167 -15.50 -8.25 19.62
N GLY A 168 -15.13 -7.12 20.21
CA GLY A 168 -15.32 -6.88 21.64
C GLY A 168 -14.20 -7.44 22.54
N LYS A 169 -13.35 -8.33 22.03
CA LYS A 169 -12.21 -8.88 22.78
C LYS A 169 -11.01 -7.93 22.73
N TYR A 170 -10.07 -8.14 23.61
CA TYR A 170 -8.88 -7.28 23.74
C TYR A 170 -7.62 -8.00 23.28
N ILE A 171 -6.80 -7.30 22.51
CA ILE A 171 -5.43 -7.67 22.20
C ILE A 171 -4.48 -6.65 22.81
N ARG A 172 -3.29 -7.07 23.18
CA ARG A 172 -2.25 -6.21 23.71
C ARG A 172 -1.14 -6.04 22.66
N VAL A 173 -0.84 -4.80 22.29
CA VAL A 173 0.24 -4.46 21.37
C VAL A 173 1.12 -3.42 22.05
N ASP A 174 2.42 -3.68 22.14
CA ASP A 174 3.40 -2.80 22.78
C ASP A 174 2.98 -2.37 24.22
N GLY A 175 2.34 -3.26 24.96
CA GLY A 175 1.88 -3.01 26.32
C GLY A 175 0.52 -2.31 26.45
N ILE A 176 -0.09 -1.89 25.36
CA ILE A 176 -1.38 -1.21 25.34
C ILE A 176 -2.47 -2.18 24.88
N TYR A 177 -3.61 -2.19 25.59
CA TYR A 177 -4.77 -2.98 25.23
C TYR A 177 -5.67 -2.22 24.24
N TYR A 178 -6.02 -2.88 23.16
CA TYR A 178 -6.96 -2.42 22.14
C TYR A 178 -8.12 -3.38 22.03
N GLN A 179 -9.33 -2.86 21.96
CA GLN A 179 -10.52 -3.64 21.70
C GLN A 179 -10.67 -3.91 20.21
N VAL A 180 -10.83 -5.14 19.81
CA VAL A 180 -11.07 -5.53 18.42
C VAL A 180 -12.49 -5.11 18.05
N VAL A 181 -12.64 -4.31 16.99
CA VAL A 181 -13.93 -3.86 16.45
C VAL A 181 -14.24 -4.46 15.09
N GLY A 182 -13.26 -5.10 14.47
CA GLY A 182 -13.46 -5.79 13.20
C GLY A 182 -12.27 -6.65 12.79
N MET A 183 -12.55 -7.59 11.87
CA MET A 183 -11.53 -8.43 11.23
C MET A 183 -11.65 -8.33 9.72
N CYS A 184 -10.55 -7.95 9.07
CA CYS A 184 -10.43 -7.84 7.63
C CYS A 184 -10.02 -9.17 7.02
N SER A 185 -10.79 -9.64 6.04
CA SER A 185 -10.51 -10.86 5.27
C SER A 185 -9.64 -10.60 4.02
N SER A 186 -9.44 -9.34 3.64
CA SER A 186 -8.68 -8.97 2.45
C SER A 186 -7.26 -9.54 2.48
N GLU A 187 -6.89 -10.23 1.42
CA GLU A 187 -5.55 -10.79 1.20
C GLU A 187 -4.70 -9.91 0.26
N GLY A 188 -5.02 -8.61 0.18
CA GLY A 188 -4.33 -7.68 -0.71
C GLY A 188 -2.80 -7.84 -0.66
N ASN A 189 -2.20 -8.12 -1.80
CA ASN A 189 -0.77 -8.42 -1.92
C ASN A 189 0.11 -7.17 -2.00
N MET A 190 -0.50 -5.98 -2.05
CA MET A 190 0.26 -4.75 -2.16
C MET A 190 0.87 -4.35 -0.82
N ASN A 191 2.19 -4.31 -0.77
CA ASN A 191 2.94 -4.07 0.45
C ASN A 191 3.49 -2.64 0.52
N ILE A 192 2.61 -1.63 0.48
CA ILE A 192 3.08 -0.23 0.62
C ILE A 192 3.47 0.05 2.08
N GLN A 193 2.73 -0.51 3.03
CA GLN A 193 2.99 -0.36 4.47
C GLN A 193 2.75 -1.68 5.25
N GLY A 194 3.08 -2.81 4.66
CA GLY A 194 2.77 -4.15 5.16
C GLY A 194 1.46 -4.70 4.59
N GLN A 195 1.34 -6.02 4.54
CA GLN A 195 0.15 -6.69 4.04
C GLN A 195 -1.04 -6.44 4.99
N ALA A 196 -2.22 -6.20 4.42
CA ALA A 196 -3.44 -6.00 5.22
C ALA A 196 -3.75 -7.21 6.11
N SER A 197 -3.49 -8.42 5.62
CA SER A 197 -3.70 -9.68 6.35
C SER A 197 -2.82 -9.83 7.60
N GLU A 198 -1.63 -9.20 7.64
CA GLU A 198 -0.65 -9.24 8.75
C GLU A 198 -0.67 -7.97 9.61
N ALA A 199 -1.61 -7.07 9.35
CA ALA A 199 -1.65 -5.77 10.00
C ALA A 199 -2.70 -5.71 11.10
N ILE A 200 -2.40 -4.88 12.09
CA ILE A 200 -3.36 -4.35 13.06
C ILE A 200 -3.55 -2.88 12.71
N THR A 201 -4.78 -2.47 12.45
CA THR A 201 -5.09 -1.09 12.12
C THR A 201 -5.71 -0.38 13.31
N LEU A 202 -5.12 0.74 13.70
CA LEU A 202 -5.57 1.62 14.77
C LEU A 202 -6.13 2.92 14.17
N PRO A 203 -7.02 3.62 14.86
CA PRO A 203 -7.31 5.02 14.55
C PRO A 203 -6.01 5.83 14.56
N TYR A 204 -5.78 6.64 13.53
CA TYR A 204 -4.55 7.43 13.41
C TYR A 204 -4.26 8.26 14.67
N THR A 205 -5.30 8.88 15.24
CA THR A 205 -5.19 9.69 16.47
C THR A 205 -4.77 8.87 17.68
N THR A 206 -5.28 7.65 17.81
CA THR A 206 -4.88 6.70 18.86
C THR A 206 -3.42 6.30 18.71
N MET A 207 -2.99 5.97 17.48
CA MET A 207 -1.61 5.62 17.19
C MET A 207 -0.67 6.80 17.43
N LYS A 208 -1.08 8.01 17.01
CA LYS A 208 -0.34 9.25 17.26
C LYS A 208 -0.05 9.47 18.75
N GLN A 209 -1.03 9.24 19.62
CA GLN A 209 -0.88 9.34 21.07
C GLN A 209 -0.02 8.22 21.65
N ALA A 210 -0.30 6.95 21.25
CA ALA A 210 0.38 5.78 21.79
C ALA A 210 1.89 5.78 21.50
N TYR A 211 2.30 6.27 20.35
CA TYR A 211 3.69 6.28 19.88
C TYR A 211 4.35 7.67 19.91
N ASN A 212 3.67 8.69 20.44
CA ASN A 212 4.17 10.07 20.53
C ASN A 212 4.72 10.62 19.19
N LEU A 213 3.93 10.49 18.13
CA LEU A 213 4.40 10.72 16.75
C LEU A 213 4.48 12.20 16.35
N GLY A 214 3.95 13.12 17.16
CA GLY A 214 3.83 14.53 16.79
C GLY A 214 2.92 14.69 15.55
N ASN A 215 3.39 15.42 14.54
CA ASN A 215 2.68 15.61 13.26
C ASN A 215 3.23 14.75 12.12
N ARG A 216 4.10 13.79 12.43
CA ARG A 216 4.80 12.98 11.45
C ARG A 216 3.86 11.96 10.79
N ILE A 217 3.98 11.81 9.48
CA ILE A 217 3.32 10.75 8.70
C ILE A 217 4.38 10.02 7.86
N HIS A 218 4.08 8.80 7.45
CA HIS A 218 5.00 8.02 6.59
C HIS A 218 4.60 8.11 5.13
N VAL A 219 3.29 8.08 4.85
CA VAL A 219 2.74 8.10 3.51
C VAL A 219 1.52 9.01 3.47
N ALA A 220 1.43 9.81 2.41
CA ALA A 220 0.18 10.44 2.01
C ALA A 220 -0.47 9.59 0.92
N CYS A 221 -1.63 9.03 1.23
CA CYS A 221 -2.41 8.20 0.32
C CYS A 221 -3.51 9.06 -0.28
N PHE A 222 -3.68 9.04 -1.60
CA PHE A 222 -4.71 9.85 -2.24
C PHE A 222 -5.30 9.21 -3.48
N THR A 223 -6.50 9.63 -3.83
CA THR A 223 -7.16 9.33 -5.10
C THR A 223 -7.32 10.60 -5.92
N VAL A 224 -7.36 10.46 -7.23
CA VAL A 224 -7.66 11.57 -8.14
C VAL A 224 -9.11 11.46 -8.64
N LYS A 225 -9.68 12.61 -9.00
CA LYS A 225 -11.05 12.71 -9.52
C LYS A 225 -11.22 11.85 -10.78
N PRO A 226 -12.44 11.34 -11.04
CA PRO A 226 -12.72 10.58 -12.24
C PRO A 226 -12.30 11.32 -13.52
N GLY A 227 -11.61 10.61 -14.43
CA GLY A 227 -11.13 11.17 -15.69
C GLY A 227 -9.76 11.85 -15.63
N VAL A 228 -9.17 12.03 -14.45
CA VAL A 228 -7.81 12.54 -14.27
C VAL A 228 -6.85 11.35 -14.10
N LYS A 229 -5.70 11.41 -14.75
CA LYS A 229 -4.62 10.44 -14.53
C LYS A 229 -3.68 10.94 -13.44
N VAL A 230 -3.22 10.03 -12.59
CA VAL A 230 -2.23 10.34 -11.54
C VAL A 230 -0.97 10.98 -12.13
N THR A 231 -0.55 10.54 -13.31
CA THR A 231 0.61 11.09 -14.03
C THR A 231 0.47 12.57 -14.36
N ASP A 232 -0.75 13.06 -14.59
CA ASP A 232 -0.99 14.44 -15.02
C ASP A 232 -0.82 15.44 -13.86
N ILE A 233 -0.92 14.97 -12.62
CA ILE A 233 -0.76 15.78 -11.41
C ILE A 233 0.60 15.59 -10.73
N GLN A 234 1.41 14.66 -11.20
CA GLN A 234 2.69 14.32 -10.58
C GLN A 234 3.57 15.56 -10.39
N ASP A 235 3.75 16.36 -11.42
CA ASP A 235 4.59 17.56 -11.37
C ASP A 235 4.07 18.59 -10.35
N LYS A 236 2.74 18.74 -10.24
CA LYS A 236 2.12 19.65 -9.27
C LYS A 236 2.36 19.18 -7.84
N VAL A 237 2.16 17.89 -7.58
CA VAL A 237 2.41 17.26 -6.28
C VAL A 237 3.88 17.40 -5.90
N GLU A 238 4.80 17.07 -6.82
CA GLU A 238 6.23 17.19 -6.58
C GLU A 238 6.66 18.63 -6.30
N HIS A 239 6.12 19.61 -7.03
CA HIS A 239 6.44 21.02 -6.81
C HIS A 239 6.04 21.48 -5.41
N ILE A 240 4.83 21.13 -4.94
CA ILE A 240 4.35 21.45 -3.60
C ILE A 240 5.23 20.79 -2.55
N VAL A 241 5.52 19.50 -2.71
CA VAL A 241 6.34 18.72 -1.77
C VAL A 241 7.78 19.23 -1.72
N LYS A 242 8.39 19.54 -2.86
CA LYS A 242 9.71 20.15 -2.91
C LYS A 242 9.74 21.50 -2.19
N ALA A 243 8.76 22.38 -2.42
CA ALA A 243 8.66 23.68 -1.75
C ALA A 243 8.58 23.54 -0.22
N VAL A 244 7.85 22.53 0.27
CA VAL A 244 7.67 22.22 1.70
C VAL A 244 8.94 21.62 2.30
N SER A 245 9.56 20.67 1.63
CA SER A 245 10.82 20.06 2.09
C SER A 245 11.89 21.13 2.37
N TYR A 246 11.88 22.25 1.64
CA TYR A 246 12.79 23.37 1.88
C TYR A 246 12.42 24.19 3.11
N THR A 247 11.15 24.41 3.38
CA THR A 247 10.69 25.17 4.56
C THR A 247 11.01 24.43 5.86
N HIS A 248 10.78 23.12 5.88
CA HIS A 248 11.12 22.29 7.05
C HIS A 248 12.62 22.19 7.31
N LEU A 249 13.44 22.07 6.28
CA LEU A 249 14.89 22.04 6.40
C LEU A 249 15.45 23.37 6.92
N ARG A 250 14.86 24.51 6.54
CA ARG A 250 15.27 25.84 6.99
C ARG A 250 14.86 26.11 8.45
N ALA A 251 13.70 25.64 8.88
CA ALA A 251 13.25 25.78 10.26
C ALA A 251 14.12 24.99 11.25
N HIS A 252 14.61 23.81 10.86
CA HIS A 252 15.51 23.03 11.69
C HIS A 252 16.93 23.63 11.81
N GLU A 253 17.42 24.38 10.83
CA GLU A 253 18.71 25.06 10.91
C GLU A 253 18.68 26.33 11.79
N THR A 254 17.56 27.06 11.77
CA THR A 254 17.41 28.27 12.62
C THR A 254 17.25 27.95 14.10
N LEU A 255 16.87 26.72 14.47
CA LEU A 255 16.78 26.27 15.87
C LEU A 255 18.11 25.70 16.41
N ARG A 256 19.17 25.62 15.60
CA ARG A 256 20.51 25.15 15.99
C ARG A 256 21.53 26.27 16.20
N HIS A 257 21.14 27.49 16.01
CA HIS A 257 21.88 28.71 16.35
C HIS A 257 21.08 29.45 17.46
#